data_9c07400e24ed982a72cd44753dadc49e
#
_entry.id   9c07400e24ed982a72cd44753dadc49e
#
_cell.length_a   1.000
_cell.length_b   1.000
_cell.length_c   1.000
_cell.angle_alpha   90.00
_cell.angle_beta   90.00
_cell.angle_gamma   90.00
#
_symmetry.space_group_name_H-M   'P 1'
#
loop_
_entity.id
_entity.type
_entity.pdbx_description
1 polymer ?
#
loop_
_entity_poly.entity_id
_entity_poly.type
_entity_poly.pdbx_seq_one_letter_code
_entity_poly.pdbx_strand_id
1 'polypeptide(L)'
;MAHFERIRDVISGPMSPEIIQQRSASGWQMVSIEWRRELPDSETPSEGAYDEDIPYGLRISEDGLRLEVHPNENHALMLMMELLGQDFSYSAIVSDLNEKGFRTRSGQPWSRVAVFNMMPRLIEVGPRIFHSKEWMSESWKSRQLDHRQG
;
A
#
# COMPACT_ATOMS: atom_id res chain seq x y z
N MET A 1 13.73 20.17 19.33
CA MET A 1 12.99 19.59 18.19
C MET A 1 13.49 20.20 16.89
N ALA A 2 13.77 19.37 15.91
CA ALA A 2 14.13 19.87 14.59
C ALA A 2 12.86 20.36 13.87
N HIS A 3 12.90 21.58 13.34
CA HIS A 3 11.85 22.13 12.50
C HIS A 3 12.29 22.06 11.05
N PHE A 4 11.42 21.54 10.18
CA PHE A 4 11.69 21.41 8.75
C PHE A 4 10.79 22.35 7.95
N GLU A 5 11.38 23.17 7.13
CA GLU A 5 10.70 23.92 6.10
C GLU A 5 10.70 23.10 4.80
N ARG A 6 9.64 23.19 4.01
CA ARG A 6 9.54 22.51 2.72
C ARG A 6 9.21 23.49 1.62
N ILE A 7 9.92 23.36 0.51
CA ILE A 7 9.60 24.06 -0.72
C ILE A 7 9.44 23.06 -1.85
N ARG A 8 8.63 23.43 -2.82
CA ARG A 8 8.44 22.65 -4.03
C ARG A 8 8.78 23.50 -5.23
N ASP A 9 9.78 23.07 -5.98
CA ASP A 9 10.12 23.68 -7.25
C ASP A 9 9.40 22.91 -8.38
N VAL A 10 8.62 23.60 -9.17
CA VAL A 10 8.00 23.03 -10.38
C VAL A 10 8.88 23.39 -11.57
N ILE A 11 9.44 22.36 -12.21
CA ILE A 11 10.36 22.53 -13.33
C ILE A 11 9.59 22.24 -14.62
N SER A 12 9.49 23.23 -15.48
CA SER A 12 8.95 23.08 -16.84
C SER A 12 10.12 23.11 -17.81
N GLY A 13 10.49 21.92 -18.32
CA GLY A 13 11.61 21.76 -19.24
C GLY A 13 12.77 20.94 -18.67
N PRO A 14 13.93 20.93 -19.36
CA PRO A 14 15.09 20.16 -18.90
C PRO A 14 15.58 20.65 -17.53
N MET A 15 15.89 19.71 -16.64
CA MET A 15 16.44 20.05 -15.34
C MET A 15 17.85 20.63 -15.49
N SER A 16 18.06 21.82 -14.91
CA SER A 16 19.37 22.43 -14.82
C SER A 16 20.08 21.96 -13.53
N PRO A 17 21.32 21.48 -13.61
CA PRO A 17 22.14 21.18 -12.42
C PRO A 17 22.33 22.37 -11.49
N GLU A 18 22.23 23.59 -12.00
CA GLU A 18 22.40 24.85 -11.26
C GLU A 18 21.33 25.01 -10.17
N ILE A 19 20.08 24.58 -10.40
CA ILE A 19 19.00 24.63 -9.40
C ILE A 19 19.36 23.78 -8.19
N ILE A 20 19.87 22.57 -8.44
CA ILE A 20 20.28 21.64 -7.38
C ILE A 20 21.44 22.24 -6.58
N GLN A 21 22.43 22.82 -7.25
CA GLN A 21 23.58 23.45 -6.60
C GLN A 21 23.18 24.66 -5.76
N GLN A 22 22.31 25.53 -6.27
CA GLN A 22 21.79 26.68 -5.51
C GLN A 22 21.03 26.26 -4.26
N ARG A 23 20.17 25.26 -4.37
CA ARG A 23 19.42 24.75 -3.22
C ARG A 23 20.34 24.12 -2.18
N SER A 24 21.28 23.29 -2.62
CA SER A 24 22.26 22.68 -1.71
C SER A 24 23.14 23.71 -1.01
N ALA A 25 23.59 24.75 -1.73
CA ALA A 25 24.39 25.85 -1.17
C ALA A 25 23.61 26.65 -0.12
N SER A 26 22.29 26.72 -0.23
CA SER A 26 21.39 27.38 0.73
C SER A 26 20.93 26.46 1.89
N GLY A 27 21.50 25.27 2.02
CA GLY A 27 21.20 24.31 3.09
C GLY A 27 19.96 23.43 2.85
N TRP A 28 19.41 23.45 1.64
CA TRP A 28 18.27 22.60 1.29
C TRP A 28 18.72 21.19 0.94
N GLN A 29 18.00 20.20 1.39
CA GLN A 29 18.22 18.80 1.06
C GLN A 29 17.08 18.30 0.17
N MET A 30 17.43 17.61 -0.89
CA MET A 30 16.44 16.96 -1.76
C MET A 30 15.86 15.74 -1.06
N VAL A 31 14.54 15.70 -0.92
CA VAL A 31 13.85 14.60 -0.25
C VAL A 31 13.05 13.70 -1.21
N SER A 32 12.73 14.21 -2.40
CA SER A 32 12.04 13.42 -3.42
C SER A 32 12.26 14.00 -4.81
N ILE A 33 12.22 13.16 -5.81
CA ILE A 33 12.14 13.54 -7.22
C ILE A 33 11.01 12.74 -7.86
N GLU A 34 10.13 13.42 -8.58
CA GLU A 34 9.08 12.82 -9.37
C GLU A 34 9.33 13.07 -10.85
N TRP A 35 9.24 12.02 -11.65
CA TRP A 35 9.44 12.09 -13.09
C TRP A 35 8.17 11.65 -13.81
N ARG A 36 7.80 12.36 -14.85
CA ARG A 36 6.76 11.96 -15.78
C ARG A 36 7.26 12.03 -17.20
N ARG A 37 6.78 11.15 -18.04
CA ARG A 37 7.00 11.24 -19.50
C ARG A 37 5.65 11.07 -20.21
N GLU A 38 5.53 11.74 -21.32
CA GLU A 38 4.40 11.51 -22.22
C GLU A 38 4.63 10.19 -22.96
N LEU A 39 3.60 9.34 -22.96
CA LEU A 39 3.63 8.08 -23.70
C LEU A 39 3.06 8.32 -25.10
N PRO A 40 3.63 7.70 -26.16
CA PRO A 40 3.00 7.74 -27.47
C PRO A 40 1.60 7.10 -27.41
N ASP A 41 0.68 7.60 -28.22
CA ASP A 41 -0.73 7.15 -28.26
C ASP A 41 -0.93 5.64 -28.46
N SER A 42 0.11 4.93 -28.87
CA SER A 42 0.12 3.46 -29.05
C SER A 42 0.47 2.67 -27.80
N GLU A 43 1.01 3.34 -26.77
CA GLU A 43 1.37 2.71 -25.50
C GLU A 43 0.37 3.15 -24.43
N THR A 44 -0.75 2.45 -24.34
CA THR A 44 -1.58 2.54 -23.13
C THR A 44 -0.73 2.05 -21.95
N PRO A 45 -0.66 2.81 -20.85
CA PRO A 45 -0.05 2.31 -19.64
C PRO A 45 -0.67 0.95 -19.34
N SER A 46 0.13 -0.09 -19.22
CA SER A 46 -0.38 -1.35 -18.71
C SER A 46 -1.05 -1.04 -17.37
N GLU A 47 -2.27 -1.49 -17.19
CA GLU A 47 -3.06 -1.27 -15.95
C GLU A 47 -2.28 -1.62 -14.66
N GLY A 48 -1.11 -2.28 -14.78
CA GLY A 48 -0.22 -2.59 -13.68
C GLY A 48 0.82 -1.52 -13.33
N ALA A 49 1.09 -0.53 -14.19
CA ALA A 49 2.19 0.42 -13.96
C ALA A 49 1.88 1.46 -12.86
N TYR A 50 0.60 1.73 -12.61
CA TYR A 50 0.18 2.61 -11.51
C TYR A 50 -0.03 1.86 -10.19
N ASP A 51 -0.18 0.55 -10.25
CA ASP A 51 -0.50 -0.28 -9.10
C ASP A 51 0.73 -0.61 -8.23
N GLU A 52 1.92 -0.61 -8.82
CA GLU A 52 3.15 -0.93 -8.08
C GLU A 52 3.54 0.16 -7.08
N ASP A 53 3.20 1.41 -7.37
CA ASP A 53 3.50 2.55 -6.50
C ASP A 53 2.44 2.77 -5.41
N ILE A 54 1.27 2.15 -5.52
CA ILE A 54 0.20 2.28 -4.52
C ILE A 54 0.34 1.13 -3.52
N PRO A 55 0.60 1.42 -2.24
CA PRO A 55 0.72 0.36 -1.23
C PRO A 55 -0.55 -0.49 -1.13
N TYR A 56 -0.39 -1.80 -0.97
CA TYR A 56 -1.52 -2.70 -0.78
C TYR A 56 -2.39 -2.26 0.42
N GLY A 57 -3.70 -2.25 0.24
CA GLY A 57 -4.67 -1.71 1.19
C GLY A 57 -5.12 -0.29 0.90
N LEU A 58 -4.52 0.36 -0.09
CA LEU A 58 -4.88 1.70 -0.53
C LEU A 58 -5.26 1.70 -2.01
N ARG A 59 -6.06 2.68 -2.39
CA ARG A 59 -6.42 2.97 -3.78
C ARG A 59 -6.48 4.47 -4.01
N ILE A 60 -6.45 4.87 -5.25
CA ILE A 60 -6.68 6.27 -5.61
C ILE A 60 -8.19 6.55 -5.49
N SER A 61 -8.56 7.68 -4.88
CA SER A 61 -9.94 8.14 -4.80
C SER A 61 -10.52 8.43 -6.19
N GLU A 62 -11.86 8.44 -6.32
CA GLU A 62 -12.54 8.69 -7.59
C GLU A 62 -12.14 10.03 -8.24
N ASP A 63 -11.81 11.04 -7.42
CA ASP A 63 -11.35 12.34 -7.91
C ASP A 63 -9.87 12.34 -8.35
N GLY A 64 -9.14 11.24 -8.14
CA GLY A 64 -7.74 11.09 -8.52
C GLY A 64 -6.75 11.88 -7.66
N LEU A 65 -7.21 12.52 -6.58
CA LEU A 65 -6.41 13.47 -5.81
C LEU A 65 -5.82 12.91 -4.52
N ARG A 66 -6.34 11.79 -4.02
CA ARG A 66 -5.98 11.24 -2.70
C ARG A 66 -5.85 9.74 -2.74
N LEU A 67 -5.07 9.21 -1.80
CA LEU A 67 -5.13 7.80 -1.46
C LEU A 67 -6.20 7.58 -0.39
N GLU A 68 -7.04 6.59 -0.63
CA GLU A 68 -8.05 6.15 0.32
C GLU A 68 -7.92 4.66 0.60
N VAL A 69 -8.54 4.19 1.66
CA VAL A 69 -8.52 2.77 2.03
C VAL A 69 -9.27 1.95 0.98
N HIS A 70 -8.63 0.89 0.49
CA HIS A 70 -9.28 -0.11 -0.35
C HIS A 70 -9.95 -1.16 0.55
N PRO A 71 -11.29 -1.23 0.62
CA PRO A 71 -11.97 -2.06 1.65
C PRO A 71 -11.57 -3.54 1.63
N ASN A 72 -11.56 -4.17 0.46
CA ASN A 72 -11.24 -5.59 0.34
C ASN A 72 -9.77 -5.90 0.68
N GLU A 73 -8.86 -5.07 0.20
CA GLU A 73 -7.43 -5.22 0.51
C GLU A 73 -7.15 -4.97 1.99
N ASN A 74 -7.82 -3.99 2.59
CA ASN A 74 -7.71 -3.72 4.02
C ASN A 74 -8.22 -4.89 4.86
N HIS A 75 -9.33 -5.52 4.47
CA HIS A 75 -9.83 -6.73 5.13
C HIS A 75 -8.84 -7.89 5.01
N ALA A 76 -8.20 -8.07 3.86
CA ALA A 76 -7.15 -9.07 3.70
C ALA A 76 -5.95 -8.81 4.63
N LEU A 77 -5.52 -7.56 4.75
CA LEU A 77 -4.45 -7.18 5.68
C LEU A 77 -4.85 -7.45 7.14
N MET A 78 -6.08 -7.11 7.53
CA MET A 78 -6.60 -7.37 8.87
C MET A 78 -6.61 -8.87 9.18
N LEU A 79 -7.05 -9.70 8.23
CA LEU A 79 -7.05 -11.15 8.37
C LEU A 79 -5.62 -11.71 8.51
N MET A 80 -4.68 -11.26 7.69
CA MET A 80 -3.28 -11.65 7.81
C MET A 80 -2.72 -11.29 9.19
N MET A 81 -3.00 -10.07 9.67
CA MET A 81 -2.55 -9.61 10.99
C MET A 81 -3.11 -10.47 12.12
N GLU A 82 -4.38 -10.82 12.05
CA GLU A 82 -5.03 -11.66 13.07
C GLU A 82 -4.41 -13.06 13.10
N LEU A 83 -4.26 -13.67 11.94
CA LEU A 83 -3.73 -15.03 11.85
C LEU A 83 -2.24 -15.08 12.24
N LEU A 84 -1.46 -14.09 11.88
CA LEU A 84 -0.06 -13.97 12.32
C LEU A 84 0.02 -13.79 13.84
N GLY A 85 -0.85 -12.98 14.41
CA GLY A 85 -0.93 -12.78 15.86
C GLY A 85 -1.32 -14.04 16.63
N GLN A 86 -1.97 -14.99 15.98
CA GLN A 86 -2.32 -16.31 16.52
C GLN A 86 -1.31 -17.40 16.17
N ASP A 87 -0.13 -17.03 15.66
CA ASP A 87 0.95 -17.95 15.26
C ASP A 87 0.58 -18.95 14.16
N PHE A 88 -0.37 -18.60 13.29
CA PHE A 88 -0.68 -19.44 12.13
C PHE A 88 0.50 -19.45 11.14
N SER A 89 0.73 -20.59 10.51
CA SER A 89 1.73 -20.74 9.45
C SER A 89 1.30 -19.96 8.19
N TYR A 90 2.27 -19.60 7.36
CA TYR A 90 1.96 -18.97 6.06
C TYR A 90 1.03 -19.84 5.20
N SER A 91 1.19 -21.15 5.25
CA SER A 91 0.31 -22.08 4.52
C SER A 91 -1.14 -22.01 5.01
N ALA A 92 -1.36 -21.91 6.31
CA ALA A 92 -2.69 -21.75 6.89
C ALA A 92 -3.31 -20.41 6.54
N ILE A 93 -2.52 -19.33 6.55
CA ILE A 93 -2.93 -17.98 6.14
C ILE A 93 -3.35 -17.98 4.67
N VAL A 94 -2.55 -18.60 3.80
CA VAL A 94 -2.85 -18.76 2.37
C VAL A 94 -4.18 -19.48 2.16
N SER A 95 -4.38 -20.59 2.84
CA SER A 95 -5.65 -21.35 2.76
C SER A 95 -6.85 -20.50 3.16
N ASP A 96 -6.73 -19.78 4.26
CA ASP A 96 -7.82 -18.92 4.78
C ASP A 96 -8.14 -17.78 3.81
N LEU A 97 -7.13 -17.10 3.28
CA LEU A 97 -7.32 -16.03 2.32
C LEU A 97 -8.02 -16.49 1.05
N ASN A 98 -7.56 -17.61 0.49
CA ASN A 98 -8.10 -18.15 -0.76
C ASN A 98 -9.50 -18.72 -0.55
N GLU A 99 -9.75 -19.38 0.56
CA GLU A 99 -11.06 -19.92 0.92
C GLU A 99 -12.12 -18.83 1.09
N LYS A 100 -11.74 -17.70 1.67
CA LYS A 100 -12.60 -16.52 1.82
C LYS A 100 -12.74 -15.69 0.55
N GLY A 101 -12.10 -16.09 -0.53
CA GLY A 101 -12.19 -15.41 -1.82
C GLY A 101 -11.29 -14.19 -1.98
N PHE A 102 -10.38 -13.94 -1.06
CA PHE A 102 -9.38 -12.89 -1.24
C PHE A 102 -8.39 -13.27 -2.35
N ARG A 103 -8.03 -12.28 -3.14
CA ARG A 103 -7.06 -12.43 -4.23
C ARG A 103 -5.98 -11.36 -4.11
N THR A 104 -4.85 -11.60 -4.73
CA THR A 104 -3.83 -10.58 -4.90
C THR A 104 -4.36 -9.45 -5.77
N ARG A 105 -3.69 -8.31 -5.78
CA ARG A 105 -4.09 -7.17 -6.62
C ARG A 105 -4.17 -7.51 -8.11
N SER A 106 -3.33 -8.43 -8.58
CA SER A 106 -3.36 -8.96 -9.93
C SER A 106 -4.46 -10.00 -10.18
N GLY A 107 -5.31 -10.28 -9.19
CA GLY A 107 -6.40 -11.24 -9.31
C GLY A 107 -5.97 -12.71 -9.13
N GLN A 108 -4.74 -12.96 -8.75
CA GLN A 108 -4.23 -14.31 -8.55
C GLN A 108 -4.53 -14.83 -7.15
N PRO A 109 -4.62 -16.17 -6.97
CA PRO A 109 -4.68 -16.75 -5.63
C PRO A 109 -3.45 -16.39 -4.81
N TRP A 110 -3.63 -16.25 -3.51
CA TRP A 110 -2.52 -16.04 -2.60
C TRP A 110 -1.60 -17.27 -2.57
N SER A 111 -0.31 -17.01 -2.44
CA SER A 111 0.74 -18.00 -2.25
C SER A 111 1.53 -17.70 -0.99
N ARG A 112 2.32 -18.66 -0.51
CA ARG A 112 3.20 -18.46 0.66
C ARG A 112 4.18 -17.32 0.43
N VAL A 113 4.75 -17.24 -0.76
CA VAL A 113 5.67 -16.15 -1.14
C VAL A 113 4.95 -14.81 -1.15
N ALA A 114 3.73 -14.75 -1.69
CA ALA A 114 2.95 -13.52 -1.71
C ALA A 114 2.61 -13.01 -0.31
N VAL A 115 2.24 -13.91 0.62
CA VAL A 115 2.01 -13.55 2.04
C VAL A 115 3.31 -13.08 2.70
N PHE A 116 4.41 -13.79 2.48
CA PHE A 116 5.72 -13.39 3.00
C PHE A 116 6.12 -11.99 2.51
N ASN A 117 5.90 -11.71 1.24
CA ASN A 117 6.20 -10.40 0.64
C ASN A 117 5.31 -9.27 1.19
N MET A 118 4.19 -9.60 1.84
CA MET A 118 3.35 -8.61 2.54
C MET A 118 3.89 -8.23 3.92
N MET A 119 4.85 -8.94 4.48
CA MET A 119 5.36 -8.68 5.83
C MET A 119 5.81 -7.23 6.05
N PRO A 120 6.61 -6.61 5.17
CA PRO A 120 6.97 -5.20 5.35
C PRO A 120 5.75 -4.28 5.39
N ARG A 121 4.75 -4.55 4.56
CA ARG A 121 3.50 -3.78 4.54
C ARG A 121 2.70 -3.97 5.82
N LEU A 122 2.61 -5.19 6.34
CA LEU A 122 1.93 -5.50 7.59
C LEU A 122 2.58 -4.80 8.79
N ILE A 123 3.90 -4.76 8.83
CA ILE A 123 4.65 -4.02 9.85
C ILE A 123 4.34 -2.53 9.80
N GLU A 124 4.27 -1.96 8.61
CA GLU A 124 3.95 -0.54 8.40
C GLU A 124 2.55 -0.18 8.84
N VAL A 125 1.54 -0.98 8.47
CA VAL A 125 0.13 -0.66 8.71
C VAL A 125 -0.39 -1.17 10.05
N GLY A 126 0.32 -2.10 10.70
CA GLY A 126 -0.12 -2.76 11.93
C GLY A 126 -0.63 -1.80 12.99
N PRO A 127 0.13 -0.78 13.41
CA PRO A 127 -0.33 0.16 14.43
C PRO A 127 -1.63 0.87 14.06
N ARG A 128 -1.80 1.25 12.80
CA ARG A 128 -3.02 1.89 12.30
C ARG A 128 -4.20 0.94 12.30
N ILE A 129 -4.00 -0.30 11.87
CA ILE A 129 -5.04 -1.33 11.86
C ILE A 129 -5.52 -1.61 13.27
N PHE A 130 -4.63 -1.83 14.22
CA PHE A 130 -5.00 -2.11 15.62
C PHE A 130 -5.78 -0.99 16.29
N HIS A 131 -5.63 0.24 15.85
CA HIS A 131 -6.38 1.39 16.34
C HIS A 131 -7.62 1.72 15.50
N SER A 132 -7.87 0.97 14.43
CA SER A 132 -9.05 1.21 13.59
C SER A 132 -10.34 0.78 14.28
N LYS A 133 -11.43 1.49 13.98
CA LYS A 133 -12.76 1.14 14.49
C LYS A 133 -13.20 -0.26 14.04
N GLU A 134 -12.84 -0.66 12.83
CA GLU A 134 -13.14 -1.97 12.27
C GLU A 134 -12.48 -3.09 13.08
N TRP A 135 -11.21 -2.93 13.43
CA TRP A 135 -10.49 -3.87 14.27
C TRP A 135 -11.09 -3.97 15.67
N MET A 136 -11.37 -2.82 16.28
CA MET A 136 -11.88 -2.73 17.64
C MET A 136 -13.32 -3.23 17.76
N SER A 137 -14.13 -3.15 16.69
CA SER A 137 -15.54 -3.57 16.71
C SER A 137 -15.75 -5.08 16.73
N GLU A 138 -14.70 -5.87 16.53
CA GLU A 138 -14.76 -7.33 16.43
C GLU A 138 -15.73 -7.89 15.36
N SER A 139 -16.41 -7.03 14.64
CA SER A 139 -17.39 -7.45 13.63
C SER A 139 -16.79 -8.31 12.52
N TRP A 140 -15.52 -8.10 12.20
CA TRP A 140 -14.78 -8.91 11.26
C TRP A 140 -14.36 -10.26 11.87
N LYS A 141 -14.16 -10.34 13.20
CA LYS A 141 -13.86 -11.59 13.90
C LYS A 141 -15.06 -12.55 13.94
N SER A 142 -16.26 -12.02 14.13
CA SER A 142 -17.46 -12.84 14.13
C SER A 142 -17.73 -13.50 12.78
N ARG A 143 -17.37 -12.87 11.67
CA ARG A 143 -17.45 -13.50 10.34
C ARG A 143 -16.47 -14.67 10.14
N GLN A 144 -15.38 -14.71 10.90
CA GLN A 144 -14.45 -15.84 10.86
C GLN A 144 -14.93 -17.05 11.65
N LEU A 145 -15.64 -16.81 12.76
CA LEU A 145 -16.14 -17.88 13.63
C LEU A 145 -17.25 -18.70 12.94
N ASP A 146 -18.07 -18.06 12.13
CA ASP A 146 -19.12 -18.74 11.36
C ASP A 146 -18.59 -19.72 10.31
N HIS A 147 -17.36 -19.49 9.83
CA HIS A 147 -16.71 -20.38 8.85
C HIS A 147 -15.95 -21.55 9.48
N ARG A 148 -15.70 -21.51 10.80
CA ARG A 148 -15.01 -22.60 11.51
C ARG A 148 -15.94 -23.71 12.02
N GLN A 149 -17.25 -23.48 11.99
CA GLN A 149 -18.28 -24.43 12.50
C GLN A 149 -19.01 -25.16 11.38
N GLY A 150 -18.60 -25.01 10.14
CA GLY A 150 -19.20 -25.71 8.99
C GLY A 150 -18.34 -26.83 8.47
#